data_aaa84bdc51c5c4915a7ab404eeaf79a0
#
_entry.id   aaa84bdc51c5c4915a7ab404eeaf79a0
#
_cell.length_a   1.000
_cell.length_b   1.000
_cell.length_c   1.000
_cell.angle_alpha   90.00
_cell.angle_beta   90.00
_cell.angle_gamma   90.00
#
_symmetry.space_group_name_H-M   'P 1'
#
loop_
_entity.id
_entity.type
_entity.pdbx_description
1 polymer ?
#
loop_
_entity_poly.entity_id
_entity_poly.type
_entity_poly.pdbx_seq_one_letter_code
_entity_poly.pdbx_strand_id
1 'polypeptide(L)' 'AETGAPAAPIGLAGRPMDEIEKEAIRETLRLTEGNRKAAADLLQIGERTLYRKIERYGL' A
#
# COMPACT_ATOMS: atom_id res chain seq x y z
N ALA A 1 24.48 7.13 -9.97
CA ALA A 1 24.09 7.13 -9.74
C ALA A 1 23.41 7.20 -9.37
N GLU A 2 23.44 7.19 -9.39
CA GLU A 2 22.93 7.25 -9.12
C GLU A 2 22.17 7.30 -8.88
N THR A 3 22.07 7.18 -8.91
CA THR A 3 21.46 7.13 -8.69
C THR A 3 20.77 7.16 -8.21
N GLY A 4 20.46 7.02 -8.14
CA GLY A 4 19.85 6.87 -7.70
C GLY A 4 19.16 7.05 -6.93
N ALA A 5 18.96 7.08 -6.83
CA ALA A 5 18.39 7.13 -6.18
C ALA A 5 17.65 7.40 -5.59
N PRO A 6 17.54 7.56 -5.50
CA PRO A 6 16.73 7.84 -4.82
C PRO A 6 15.78 7.78 -4.35
N ALA A 7 16.21 7.74 -4.63
CA ALA A 7 15.44 7.69 -4.17
C ALA A 7 14.16 7.77 -3.89
N ALA A 8 13.62 6.97 -4.02
CA ALA A 8 12.26 7.04 -3.67
C ALA A 8 12.13 7.46 -2.23
N PRO A 9 11.46 8.55 -1.98
CA PRO A 9 11.26 9.00 -0.62
C PRO A 9 10.59 7.93 0.23
N ILE A 10 9.84 7.05 -0.42
CA ILE A 10 9.16 6.00 0.31
C ILE A 10 10.12 4.94 0.80
N GLY A 11 11.15 4.66 0.02
CA GLY A 11 12.17 3.73 0.45
C GLY A 11 11.61 2.39 0.86
N LEU A 12 11.29 1.56 -0.14
CA LEU A 12 10.71 0.26 0.15
C LEU A 12 11.73 -0.75 0.61
N ALA A 13 12.98 -0.56 0.22
CA ALA A 13 14.01 -1.55 0.54
C ALA A 13 14.36 -1.50 2.01
N GLY A 14 14.46 -2.68 2.62
CA GLY A 14 14.89 -2.77 4.00
C GLY A 14 13.83 -2.45 5.03
N ARG A 15 12.59 -2.23 4.60
CA ARG A 15 11.49 -1.97 5.53
C ARG A 15 10.73 -3.26 5.81
N PRO A 16 10.14 -3.37 6.99
CA PRO A 16 9.30 -4.53 7.28
C PRO A 16 8.16 -4.65 6.28
N MET A 17 7.81 -5.87 5.94
CA MET A 17 6.77 -6.10 4.94
C MET A 17 5.44 -5.48 5.32
N ASP A 18 5.10 -5.51 6.61
CA ASP A 18 3.82 -4.93 7.02
C ASP A 18 3.80 -3.42 6.84
N GLU A 19 4.93 -2.75 7.01
CA GLU A 19 4.99 -1.32 6.75
C GLU A 19 4.85 -1.02 5.26
N ILE A 20 5.48 -1.83 4.43
CA ILE A 20 5.35 -1.68 2.99
C ILE A 20 3.91 -1.90 2.58
N GLU A 21 3.28 -2.91 3.14
CA GLU A 21 1.91 -3.24 2.84
C GLU A 21 0.96 -2.13 3.28
N LYS A 22 1.17 -1.62 4.48
CA LYS A 22 0.35 -0.53 5.00
C LYS A 22 0.44 0.68 4.10
N GLU A 23 1.65 1.02 3.69
CA GLU A 23 1.86 2.18 2.83
C GLU A 23 1.21 1.97 1.47
N ALA A 24 1.35 0.78 0.91
CA ALA A 24 0.76 0.48 -0.38
C ALA A 24 -0.76 0.59 -0.33
N ILE A 25 -1.36 0.08 0.72
CA ILE A 25 -2.81 0.14 0.87
C ILE A 25 -3.27 1.58 1.04
N ARG A 26 -2.57 2.33 1.88
CA ARG A 26 -2.94 3.72 2.14
C ARG A 26 -2.90 4.53 0.85
N GLU A 27 -1.81 4.41 0.09
CA GLU A 27 -1.67 5.17 -1.13
C GLU A 27 -2.68 4.72 -2.18
N THR A 28 -2.96 3.44 -2.24
CA THR A 28 -3.94 2.93 -3.19
C THR A 28 -5.34 3.42 -2.85
N LEU A 29 -5.67 3.46 -1.56
CA LEU A 29 -6.97 4.00 -1.14
C LEU A 29 -7.09 5.47 -1.50
N ARG A 30 -6.01 6.21 -1.39
CA ARG A 30 -6.00 7.60 -1.81
C ARG A 30 -6.25 7.71 -3.30
N LEU A 31 -5.57 6.87 -4.06
CA LEU A 31 -5.71 6.87 -5.51
C LEU A 31 -7.14 6.57 -5.93
N THR A 32 -7.79 5.66 -5.23
CA THR A 32 -9.16 5.26 -5.55
C THR A 32 -10.20 6.05 -4.79
N GLU A 33 -9.77 7.08 -4.05
CA GLU A 33 -10.65 7.95 -3.28
C GLU A 33 -11.52 7.17 -2.31
N GLY A 34 -10.93 6.18 -1.67
CA GLY A 34 -11.62 5.40 -0.67
C GLY A 34 -12.43 4.24 -1.21
N ASN A 35 -12.41 4.04 -2.52
CA ASN A 35 -13.13 2.92 -3.13
C ASN A 35 -12.35 1.64 -2.86
N ARG A 36 -12.81 0.86 -1.89
CA ARG A 36 -12.08 -0.32 -1.45
C ARG A 36 -12.09 -1.44 -2.47
N LYS A 37 -13.18 -1.56 -3.20
CA LYS A 37 -13.23 -2.58 -4.24
C LYS A 37 -12.22 -2.29 -5.33
N ALA A 38 -12.16 -1.05 -5.77
CA ALA A 38 -11.18 -0.66 -6.78
C ALA A 38 -9.76 -0.82 -6.25
N ALA A 39 -9.54 -0.48 -4.99
CA ALA A 39 -8.23 -0.63 -4.39
C ALA A 39 -7.81 -2.10 -4.34
N ALA A 40 -8.73 -2.98 -3.97
CA ALA A 40 -8.43 -4.41 -3.92
C ALA A 40 -8.08 -4.93 -5.30
N ASP A 41 -8.81 -4.46 -6.32
CA ASP A 41 -8.51 -4.86 -7.70
C ASP A 41 -7.12 -4.42 -8.11
N LEU A 42 -6.75 -3.19 -7.80
CA LEU A 42 -5.43 -2.69 -8.14
C LEU A 42 -4.33 -3.45 -7.41
N LEU A 43 -4.58 -3.77 -6.16
CA LEU A 43 -3.60 -4.50 -5.34
C LEU A 43 -3.63 -6.00 -5.62
N GLN A 44 -4.61 -6.44 -6.40
CA GLN A 44 -4.76 -7.85 -6.78
C GLN A 44 -4.93 -8.74 -5.56
N ILE A 45 -5.76 -8.29 -4.64
CA ILE A 45 -6.14 -9.08 -3.48
C ILE A 45 -7.65 -9.10 -3.37
N GLY A 46 -8.17 -10.03 -2.59
CA GLY A 46 -9.59 -10.10 -2.38
C GLY A 46 -10.07 -8.90 -1.56
N GLU A 47 -11.31 -8.52 -1.77
CA GLU A 47 -11.90 -7.39 -1.06
C GLU A 47 -11.94 -7.66 0.44
N ARG A 48 -12.27 -8.89 0.82
CA ARG A 48 -12.30 -9.27 2.22
C ARG A 48 -10.91 -9.15 2.85
N THR A 49 -9.89 -9.57 2.12
CA THR A 49 -8.52 -9.46 2.59
C THR A 49 -8.15 -8.01 2.81
N LEU A 50 -8.57 -7.15 1.89
CA LEU A 50 -8.29 -5.73 2.03
C LEU A 50 -8.96 -5.15 3.27
N TYR A 51 -10.23 -5.50 3.53
CA TYR A 51 -10.92 -5.01 4.70
C TYR A 51 -10.20 -5.42 5.99
N ARG A 52 -9.73 -6.65 6.05
CA ARG A 52 -8.99 -7.12 7.21
C ARG A 52 -7.72 -6.32 7.43
N LYS A 53 -7.03 -6.03 6.35
CA LYS A 53 -5.78 -5.28 6.45
C LYS A 53 -6.02 -3.84 6.82
N ILE A 54 -7.08 -3.25 6.29
CA ILE A 54 -7.46 -1.89 6.67
C ILE A 54 -7.70 -1.82 8.17
N GLU A 55 -8.42 -2.78 8.70
CA GLU A 55 -8.70 -2.83 10.12
C GLU A 55 -7.44 -3.07 10.93
N ARG A 56 -6.62 -3.98 10.47
CA ARG A 56 -5.38 -4.33 11.15
C ARG A 56 -4.44 -3.14 11.26
N TYR A 57 -4.36 -2.33 10.23
CA TYR A 57 -3.43 -1.21 10.17
C TYR A 57 -4.04 0.12 10.60
N GLY A 58 -5.33 0.13 10.90
CA GLY A 58 -5.98 1.34 11.33
C GLY A 58 -6.15 2.36 10.23
N LEU A 59 -6.39 1.90 9.03
CA LEU A 59 -6.55 2.80 7.89
C LEU A 59 -8.06 3.08 7.58
#